data_a3d764813145dd1d7981162ac871dd26
#
_entry.id   a3d764813145dd1d7981162ac871dd26
#
_cell.length_a   1.000
_cell.length_b   1.000
_cell.length_c   1.000
_cell.angle_alpha   90.00
_cell.angle_beta   90.00
_cell.angle_gamma   90.00
#
_symmetry.space_group_name_H-M   'P 1'
#
loop_
_entity.id
_entity.type
_entity.pdbx_description
1 polymer ?
#
loop_
_entity_poly.entity_id
_entity_poly.type
_entity_poly.pdbx_seq_one_letter_code
_entity_poly.pdbx_strand_id
1 'polypeptide(L)'
;TAIGKQADSSKDLSGPKATPVKPTLLGLNQGSRLFGDAYSNIVTWIMDGATFHDCTDDALKNSANLYQIGNVSVREDAQGRRFIVSDVPALFDATGGAALQSVLGLTVGALALKTSPLIMKAQDVLGKENLKVIMHGEYDFTMGIKGYQFKDGVKSPTDAQLTTAANWTRIATSVKDTAGVQVIFGNKAA
;
A
#
# COMPACT_ATOMS: atom_id res chain seq x y z
N THR A 1 0.10 2.00 6.83
CA THR A 1 -0.26 2.83 5.65
C THR A 1 -1.18 3.98 6.05
N ALA A 2 -1.14 5.13 5.33
CA ALA A 2 -2.02 6.27 5.57
C ALA A 2 -3.50 5.87 5.48
N ILE A 3 -3.84 5.02 4.51
CA ILE A 3 -5.19 4.48 4.28
C ILE A 3 -5.65 3.68 5.50
N GLY A 4 -4.82 2.80 6.01
CA GLY A 4 -5.18 1.92 7.11
C GLY A 4 -5.30 2.58 8.48
N LYS A 5 -4.81 3.79 8.60
CA LYS A 5 -4.92 4.56 9.84
C LYS A 5 -6.19 5.40 9.93
N GLN A 6 -6.97 5.46 8.86
CA GLN A 6 -8.28 6.08 8.85
C GLN A 6 -9.34 5.00 9.15
N ALA A 7 -10.00 5.11 10.28
CA ALA A 7 -10.98 4.11 10.77
C ALA A 7 -12.06 3.76 9.72
N ASP A 8 -12.49 4.75 8.95
CA ASP A 8 -13.53 4.60 7.93
C ASP A 8 -13.07 3.79 6.71
N SER A 9 -11.76 3.72 6.44
CA SER A 9 -11.17 3.00 5.29
C SER A 9 -10.53 1.68 5.70
N SER A 10 -10.65 1.29 6.97
CA SER A 10 -10.06 0.07 7.51
C SER A 10 -11.14 -0.89 8.02
N LYS A 11 -11.02 -2.16 7.65
CA LYS A 11 -11.85 -3.25 8.16
C LYS A 11 -10.98 -4.23 8.91
N ASP A 12 -11.18 -4.30 10.21
CA ASP A 12 -10.51 -5.29 11.07
C ASP A 12 -11.33 -6.59 11.08
N LEU A 13 -10.73 -7.67 10.60
CA LEU A 13 -11.25 -9.04 10.58
C LEU A 13 -10.31 -9.99 11.32
N SER A 14 -9.35 -9.48 12.10
CA SER A 14 -8.30 -10.31 12.73
C SER A 14 -8.86 -11.33 13.74
N GLY A 15 -10.04 -11.04 14.31
CA GLY A 15 -10.63 -11.90 15.34
C GLY A 15 -9.91 -11.82 16.69
N PRO A 16 -10.35 -12.62 17.67
CA PRO A 16 -9.68 -12.72 18.96
C PRO A 16 -8.27 -13.33 18.82
N LYS A 17 -7.30 -12.88 19.63
CA LYS A 17 -5.93 -13.41 19.63
C LYS A 17 -5.84 -14.95 19.77
N ALA A 18 -6.78 -15.53 20.50
CA ALA A 18 -6.82 -16.99 20.71
C ALA A 18 -7.30 -17.77 19.46
N THR A 19 -8.12 -17.14 18.64
CA THR A 19 -8.70 -17.73 17.42
C THR A 19 -8.62 -16.70 16.28
N PRO A 20 -7.41 -16.48 15.74
CA PRO A 20 -7.23 -15.50 14.67
C PRO A 20 -7.98 -15.95 13.41
N VAL A 21 -8.59 -15.00 12.72
CA VAL A 21 -9.29 -15.24 11.47
C VAL A 21 -8.30 -15.13 10.32
N LYS A 22 -8.08 -16.25 9.63
CA LYS A 22 -7.21 -16.30 8.46
C LYS A 22 -7.73 -15.45 7.30
N PRO A 23 -6.82 -14.98 6.45
CA PRO A 23 -7.19 -14.31 5.20
C PRO A 23 -8.08 -15.22 4.33
N THR A 24 -9.14 -14.62 3.78
CA THR A 24 -10.05 -15.30 2.86
C THR A 24 -10.51 -14.33 1.76
N LEU A 25 -10.87 -14.83 0.58
CA LEU A 25 -11.48 -14.03 -0.46
C LEU A 25 -12.80 -13.38 -0.02
N LEU A 26 -13.54 -14.07 0.86
CA LEU A 26 -14.76 -13.51 1.47
C LEU A 26 -14.44 -12.29 2.34
N GLY A 27 -13.32 -12.32 3.08
CA GLY A 27 -12.86 -11.19 3.87
C GLY A 27 -12.52 -9.97 3.00
N LEU A 28 -11.91 -10.18 1.84
CA LEU A 28 -11.66 -9.11 0.86
C LEU A 28 -12.98 -8.49 0.37
N ASN A 29 -13.98 -9.31 0.09
CA ASN A 29 -15.30 -8.83 -0.28
C ASN A 29 -15.97 -8.03 0.84
N GLN A 30 -15.78 -8.42 2.10
CA GLN A 30 -16.26 -7.65 3.25
C GLN A 30 -15.55 -6.29 3.36
N GLY A 31 -14.25 -6.22 3.03
CA GLY A 31 -13.52 -4.96 2.92
C GLY A 31 -14.08 -4.07 1.82
N SER A 32 -14.36 -4.64 0.64
CA SER A 32 -14.93 -3.91 -0.50
C SER A 32 -16.31 -3.29 -0.17
N ARG A 33 -17.07 -3.87 0.75
CA ARG A 33 -18.37 -3.33 1.19
C ARG A 33 -18.29 -1.94 1.81
N LEU A 34 -17.11 -1.50 2.27
CA LEU A 34 -16.91 -0.13 2.74
C LEU A 34 -17.13 0.91 1.63
N PHE A 35 -16.97 0.50 0.38
CA PHE A 35 -17.24 1.31 -0.81
C PHE A 35 -18.71 1.22 -1.29
N GLY A 36 -19.54 0.38 -0.67
CA GLY A 36 -20.95 0.22 -1.01
C GLY A 36 -21.17 -0.11 -2.48
N ASP A 37 -21.90 0.74 -3.20
CA ASP A 37 -22.19 0.59 -4.64
C ASP A 37 -20.94 0.78 -5.54
N ALA A 38 -19.90 1.48 -5.05
CA ALA A 38 -18.64 1.69 -5.76
C ALA A 38 -17.59 0.59 -5.51
N TYR A 39 -17.97 -0.57 -4.96
CA TYR A 39 -17.05 -1.67 -4.63
C TYR A 39 -16.23 -2.15 -5.85
N SER A 40 -16.80 -2.06 -7.06
CA SER A 40 -16.14 -2.44 -8.31
C SER A 40 -14.96 -1.51 -8.69
N ASN A 41 -14.85 -0.34 -8.07
CA ASN A 41 -13.72 0.57 -8.28
C ASN A 41 -12.43 0.04 -7.64
N ILE A 42 -12.53 -0.92 -6.72
CA ILE A 42 -11.37 -1.58 -6.12
C ILE A 42 -10.91 -2.68 -7.06
N VAL A 43 -9.89 -2.38 -7.84
CA VAL A 43 -9.38 -3.26 -8.91
C VAL A 43 -8.10 -4.00 -8.55
N THR A 44 -7.35 -3.50 -7.57
CA THR A 44 -6.03 -4.04 -7.23
C THR A 44 -5.93 -4.30 -5.74
N TRP A 45 -5.50 -5.52 -5.39
CA TRP A 45 -5.22 -5.93 -4.02
C TRP A 45 -3.74 -6.18 -3.85
N ILE A 46 -3.13 -5.56 -2.84
CA ILE A 46 -1.72 -5.74 -2.49
C ILE A 46 -1.65 -6.53 -1.19
N MET A 47 -0.92 -7.62 -1.19
CA MET A 47 -0.76 -8.53 -0.05
C MET A 47 0.59 -9.23 -0.08
N ASP A 48 0.98 -9.83 1.02
CA ASP A 48 2.16 -10.68 1.11
C ASP A 48 1.89 -12.10 0.56
N GLY A 49 2.94 -12.88 0.34
CA GLY A 49 2.85 -14.24 -0.20
C GLY A 49 2.04 -15.18 0.68
N ALA A 50 2.24 -15.12 2.00
CA ALA A 50 1.53 -15.98 2.95
C ALA A 50 0.02 -15.68 2.95
N THR A 51 -0.35 -14.41 2.99
CA THR A 51 -1.75 -13.97 2.89
C THR A 51 -2.40 -14.41 1.58
N PHE A 52 -1.65 -14.32 0.48
CA PHE A 52 -2.16 -14.75 -0.81
C PHE A 52 -2.44 -16.26 -0.82
N HIS A 53 -1.52 -17.08 -0.31
CA HIS A 53 -1.73 -18.53 -0.21
C HIS A 53 -2.93 -18.86 0.67
N ASP A 54 -3.06 -18.25 1.85
CA ASP A 54 -4.21 -18.45 2.72
C ASP A 54 -5.54 -18.05 2.05
N CYS A 55 -5.54 -16.94 1.29
CA CYS A 55 -6.72 -16.50 0.55
C CYS A 55 -7.10 -17.46 -0.60
N THR A 56 -6.11 -18.11 -1.21
CA THR A 56 -6.32 -18.93 -2.41
C THR A 56 -6.39 -20.42 -2.11
N ASP A 57 -6.08 -20.88 -0.89
CA ASP A 57 -6.14 -22.29 -0.52
C ASP A 57 -7.50 -22.94 -0.86
N ASP A 58 -8.58 -22.22 -0.62
CA ASP A 58 -9.93 -22.68 -0.99
C ASP A 58 -10.24 -22.49 -2.50
N ALA A 59 -9.53 -21.57 -3.17
CA ALA A 59 -9.76 -21.20 -4.57
C ALA A 59 -8.78 -21.87 -5.54
N LEU A 60 -7.71 -22.50 -5.04
CA LEU A 60 -6.68 -23.17 -5.86
C LEU A 60 -7.26 -24.28 -6.76
N LYS A 61 -8.44 -24.76 -6.45
CA LYS A 61 -9.17 -25.71 -7.30
C LYS A 61 -9.66 -25.11 -8.62
N ASN A 62 -9.68 -23.80 -8.76
CA ASN A 62 -10.31 -23.11 -9.90
C ASN A 62 -9.51 -21.92 -10.48
N SER A 63 -8.25 -21.70 -10.12
CA SER A 63 -7.51 -20.52 -10.60
C SER A 63 -6.63 -20.83 -11.80
N ALA A 64 -6.76 -20.01 -12.83
CA ALA A 64 -5.91 -19.99 -14.02
C ALA A 64 -4.75 -18.99 -13.90
N ASN A 65 -3.72 -19.25 -14.64
CA ASN A 65 -2.36 -18.70 -14.64
C ASN A 65 -2.16 -17.20 -14.82
N LEU A 66 -0.96 -16.77 -14.48
CA LEU A 66 -0.63 -15.40 -14.20
C LEU A 66 0.79 -15.02 -14.59
N TYR A 67 1.06 -13.70 -14.64
CA TYR A 67 2.36 -13.13 -15.00
C TYR A 67 3.22 -12.93 -13.75
N GLN A 68 4.52 -13.21 -13.87
CA GLN A 68 5.53 -12.91 -12.87
C GLN A 68 6.49 -11.85 -13.42
N ILE A 69 6.70 -10.78 -12.65
CA ILE A 69 7.65 -9.71 -12.99
C ILE A 69 8.65 -9.60 -11.84
N GLY A 70 9.84 -10.18 -12.03
CA GLY A 70 10.86 -10.23 -10.98
C GLY A 70 10.35 -10.97 -9.73
N ASN A 71 10.46 -10.32 -8.56
CA ASN A 71 9.99 -10.86 -7.27
C ASN A 71 8.51 -10.53 -6.97
N VAL A 72 7.82 -9.85 -7.90
CA VAL A 72 6.41 -9.48 -7.73
C VAL A 72 5.56 -10.34 -8.64
N SER A 73 4.64 -11.09 -8.05
CA SER A 73 3.63 -11.85 -8.80
C SER A 73 2.37 -11.02 -8.96
N VAL A 74 1.94 -10.83 -10.20
CA VAL A 74 0.65 -10.21 -10.51
C VAL A 74 -0.30 -11.30 -10.94
N ARG A 75 -1.43 -11.41 -10.26
CA ARG A 75 -2.45 -12.43 -10.51
C ARG A 75 -3.81 -11.78 -10.74
N GLU A 76 -4.62 -12.37 -11.59
CA GLU A 76 -5.96 -11.90 -11.91
C GLU A 76 -6.98 -12.99 -11.58
N ASP A 77 -8.06 -12.60 -10.90
CA ASP A 77 -9.17 -13.46 -10.55
C ASP A 77 -10.22 -13.46 -11.68
N ALA A 78 -11.09 -14.46 -11.69
CA ALA A 78 -12.25 -14.54 -12.59
C ALA A 78 -13.20 -13.31 -12.53
N GLN A 79 -13.09 -12.50 -11.48
CA GLN A 79 -13.81 -11.23 -11.31
C GLN A 79 -13.06 -10.02 -11.84
N GLY A 80 -11.91 -10.20 -12.50
CA GLY A 80 -11.08 -9.11 -13.02
C GLY A 80 -10.30 -8.33 -11.96
N ARG A 81 -10.18 -8.85 -10.75
CA ARG A 81 -9.37 -8.24 -9.68
C ARG A 81 -7.91 -8.65 -9.83
N ARG A 82 -7.02 -7.68 -9.70
CA ARG A 82 -5.57 -7.93 -9.76
C ARG A 82 -4.99 -8.06 -8.37
N PHE A 83 -4.20 -9.10 -8.17
CA PHE A 83 -3.46 -9.34 -6.94
C PHE A 83 -1.98 -9.07 -7.18
N ILE A 84 -1.43 -8.13 -6.42
CA ILE A 84 0.00 -7.85 -6.40
C ILE A 84 0.54 -8.48 -5.13
N VAL A 85 1.34 -9.52 -5.31
CA VAL A 85 1.96 -10.25 -4.20
C VAL A 85 3.37 -9.75 -4.03
N SER A 86 3.65 -9.17 -2.86
CA SER A 86 4.97 -8.63 -2.51
C SER A 86 5.21 -8.72 -1.01
N ASP A 87 6.30 -9.33 -0.62
CA ASP A 87 6.69 -9.48 0.78
C ASP A 87 7.28 -8.18 1.32
N VAL A 88 6.39 -7.24 1.68
CA VAL A 88 6.75 -5.94 2.26
C VAL A 88 6.52 -6.00 3.76
N PRO A 89 7.56 -5.73 4.60
CA PRO A 89 7.42 -5.77 6.07
C PRO A 89 6.29 -4.88 6.61
N ALA A 90 5.93 -3.80 5.91
CA ALA A 90 4.84 -2.90 6.32
C ALA A 90 3.43 -3.52 6.23
N LEU A 91 3.28 -4.67 5.57
CA LEU A 91 2.02 -5.41 5.48
C LEU A 91 1.86 -6.43 6.62
N PHE A 92 2.91 -6.65 7.40
CA PHE A 92 2.94 -7.61 8.48
C PHE A 92 3.26 -6.92 9.81
N ASP A 93 2.46 -7.14 10.84
CA ASP A 93 2.71 -6.64 12.18
C ASP A 93 2.67 -7.80 13.18
N ALA A 94 3.83 -8.10 13.76
CA ALA A 94 4.00 -9.12 14.79
C ALA A 94 3.90 -8.55 16.22
N THR A 95 3.70 -7.23 16.38
CA THR A 95 3.61 -6.60 17.69
C THR A 95 2.32 -6.99 18.39
N GLY A 96 2.43 -7.53 19.59
CA GLY A 96 1.28 -7.82 20.45
C GLY A 96 0.86 -9.29 20.53
N GLY A 97 1.67 -10.23 20.03
CA GLY A 97 1.49 -11.69 20.23
C GLY A 97 0.43 -12.34 19.34
N ALA A 98 -0.12 -11.61 18.38
CA ALA A 98 -0.84 -12.15 17.23
C ALA A 98 -0.26 -11.48 15.99
N ALA A 99 0.18 -12.27 15.03
CA ALA A 99 0.62 -11.74 13.75
C ALA A 99 -0.59 -11.16 13.02
N LEU A 100 -0.53 -9.89 12.64
CA LEU A 100 -1.56 -9.22 11.84
C LEU A 100 -1.06 -9.10 10.40
N GLN A 101 -1.90 -9.49 9.47
CA GLN A 101 -1.66 -9.38 8.04
C GLN A 101 -2.57 -8.31 7.46
N SER A 102 -1.97 -7.32 6.82
CA SER A 102 -2.70 -6.21 6.21
C SER A 102 -2.77 -6.38 4.70
N VAL A 103 -3.96 -6.27 4.17
CA VAL A 103 -4.21 -6.29 2.72
C VAL A 103 -4.76 -4.94 2.30
N LEU A 104 -4.20 -4.38 1.22
CA LEU A 104 -4.63 -3.10 0.67
C LEU A 104 -5.42 -3.30 -0.61
N GLY A 105 -6.67 -2.89 -0.61
CA GLY A 105 -7.49 -2.79 -1.83
C GLY A 105 -7.42 -1.37 -2.38
N LEU A 106 -6.95 -1.20 -3.61
CA LEU A 106 -6.72 0.09 -4.24
C LEU A 106 -7.66 0.32 -5.42
N THR A 107 -8.14 1.54 -5.54
CA THR A 107 -8.95 2.00 -6.68
C THR A 107 -8.05 2.45 -7.82
N VAL A 108 -8.65 2.61 -9.01
CA VAL A 108 -7.96 3.25 -10.14
C VAL A 108 -7.57 4.69 -9.77
N GLY A 109 -6.31 5.03 -10.05
CA GLY A 109 -5.77 6.35 -9.71
C GLY A 109 -5.56 6.59 -8.21
N ALA A 110 -5.45 5.53 -7.40
CA ALA A 110 -5.22 5.60 -5.96
C ALA A 110 -3.97 6.41 -5.59
N LEU A 111 -2.94 6.30 -6.41
CA LEU A 111 -1.66 6.99 -6.25
C LEU A 111 -1.35 7.79 -7.50
N ALA A 112 -0.91 9.03 -7.31
CA ALA A 112 -0.37 9.89 -8.35
C ALA A 112 1.09 10.19 -8.03
N LEU A 113 1.99 9.92 -8.96
CA LEU A 113 3.41 10.22 -8.86
C LEU A 113 3.78 11.23 -9.93
N LYS A 114 4.34 12.36 -9.50
CA LYS A 114 4.93 13.37 -10.37
C LYS A 114 6.41 13.48 -10.05
N THR A 115 7.26 13.29 -11.04
CA THR A 115 8.72 13.42 -10.91
C THR A 115 9.20 14.72 -11.52
N SER A 116 10.19 15.33 -10.91
CA SER A 116 10.95 16.45 -11.46
C SER A 116 12.06 15.94 -12.38
N PRO A 117 12.45 16.69 -13.42
CA PRO A 117 13.62 16.34 -14.19
C PRO A 117 14.88 16.41 -13.31
N LEU A 118 15.82 15.49 -13.54
CA LEU A 118 17.10 15.51 -12.88
C LEU A 118 17.88 16.76 -13.32
N ILE A 119 18.21 17.63 -12.38
CA ILE A 119 19.04 18.80 -12.60
C ILE A 119 20.46 18.45 -12.17
N MET A 120 21.43 18.52 -13.08
CA MET A 120 22.84 18.31 -12.79
C MET A 120 23.63 19.59 -13.08
N LYS A 121 24.46 19.99 -12.14
CA LYS A 121 25.38 21.13 -12.27
C LYS A 121 26.79 20.69 -11.87
N ALA A 122 27.77 21.06 -12.71
CA ALA A 122 29.17 20.93 -12.40
C ALA A 122 29.72 22.28 -11.91
N GLN A 123 30.54 22.24 -10.87
CA GLN A 123 31.21 23.41 -10.32
C GLN A 123 32.70 23.13 -10.25
N ASP A 124 33.49 23.99 -10.86
CA ASP A 124 34.93 23.95 -10.77
C ASP A 124 35.41 24.53 -9.44
N VAL A 125 36.28 23.80 -8.75
CA VAL A 125 36.90 24.28 -7.50
C VAL A 125 38.24 24.87 -7.83
N LEU A 126 38.32 26.20 -7.75
CA LEU A 126 39.55 26.96 -7.97
C LEU A 126 40.44 26.99 -6.72
N GLY A 127 41.73 27.16 -6.90
CA GLY A 127 42.70 27.32 -5.77
C GLY A 127 43.21 26.01 -5.19
N LYS A 128 43.09 24.91 -5.90
CA LYS A 128 43.72 23.62 -5.57
C LYS A 128 44.81 23.30 -6.61
N GLU A 129 45.83 22.58 -6.15
CA GLU A 129 46.96 22.15 -6.99
C GLU A 129 46.53 21.24 -8.14
N ASN A 130 45.41 20.53 -7.96
CA ASN A 130 44.79 19.68 -8.98
C ASN A 130 43.40 20.20 -9.36
N LEU A 131 43.01 20.04 -10.63
CA LEU A 131 41.67 20.31 -11.11
C LEU A 131 40.67 19.42 -10.38
N LYS A 132 39.71 20.05 -9.69
CA LYS A 132 38.65 19.36 -8.99
C LYS A 132 37.30 19.89 -9.48
N VAL A 133 36.44 18.99 -9.92
CA VAL A 133 35.05 19.29 -10.32
C VAL A 133 34.12 18.64 -9.32
N ILE A 134 33.19 19.41 -8.78
CA ILE A 134 32.12 18.90 -7.93
C ILE A 134 30.85 18.87 -8.77
N MET A 135 30.22 17.70 -8.86
CA MET A 135 28.92 17.54 -9.52
C MET A 135 27.81 17.55 -8.45
N HIS A 136 26.83 18.42 -8.65
CA HIS A 136 25.61 18.46 -7.85
C HIS A 136 24.47 17.93 -8.69
N GLY A 137 23.76 16.92 -8.17
CA GLY A 137 22.51 16.41 -8.75
C GLY A 137 21.35 16.67 -7.82
N GLU A 138 20.26 17.21 -8.33
CA GLU A 138 19.00 17.42 -7.61
C GLU A 138 17.88 16.70 -8.35
N TYR A 139 17.13 15.93 -7.59
CA TYR A 139 15.98 15.18 -8.07
C TYR A 139 14.91 15.21 -6.98
N ASP A 140 13.67 15.50 -7.35
CA ASP A 140 12.54 15.43 -6.45
C ASP A 140 11.35 14.68 -7.07
N PHE A 141 10.46 14.22 -6.23
CA PHE A 141 9.20 13.64 -6.64
C PHE A 141 8.09 14.04 -5.67
N THR A 142 6.89 14.17 -6.21
CA THR A 142 5.69 14.42 -5.42
C THR A 142 4.76 13.24 -5.57
N MET A 143 4.30 12.70 -4.44
CA MET A 143 3.33 11.61 -4.39
C MET A 143 2.03 12.10 -3.77
N GLY A 144 0.95 11.92 -4.49
CA GLY A 144 -0.42 12.19 -4.01
C GLY A 144 -1.17 10.89 -3.77
N ILE A 145 -2.00 10.87 -2.72
CA ILE A 145 -2.92 9.77 -2.41
C ILE A 145 -4.34 10.29 -2.63
N LYS A 146 -5.11 9.63 -3.48
CA LYS A 146 -6.48 10.02 -3.80
C LYS A 146 -7.34 10.16 -2.54
N GLY A 147 -7.96 11.32 -2.37
CA GLY A 147 -8.88 11.61 -1.27
C GLY A 147 -8.22 11.95 0.07
N TYR A 148 -6.88 12.03 0.13
CA TYR A 148 -6.14 12.40 1.33
C TYR A 148 -5.17 13.55 1.06
N GLN A 149 -5.00 14.39 2.07
CA GLN A 149 -4.03 15.47 2.10
C GLN A 149 -3.06 15.26 3.25
N PHE A 150 -1.78 15.47 2.99
CA PHE A 150 -0.77 15.52 4.02
C PHE A 150 -0.77 16.88 4.69
N LYS A 151 -0.35 16.97 5.94
CA LYS A 151 -0.29 18.18 6.74
C LYS A 151 0.47 19.29 6.00
N ASP A 152 -0.14 20.48 5.96
CA ASP A 152 0.43 21.64 5.30
C ASP A 152 1.77 22.08 5.92
N GLY A 153 2.64 22.66 5.08
CA GLY A 153 3.92 23.21 5.49
C GLY A 153 5.09 22.24 5.54
N VAL A 154 4.86 20.94 5.30
CA VAL A 154 5.93 19.92 5.26
C VAL A 154 6.25 19.58 3.81
N LYS A 155 7.40 20.05 3.30
CA LYS A 155 7.82 19.80 1.91
C LYS A 155 8.52 18.44 1.70
N SER A 156 9.23 17.95 2.72
CA SER A 156 9.99 16.69 2.66
C SER A 156 9.71 15.89 3.92
N PRO A 157 8.58 15.16 3.99
CA PRO A 157 8.24 14.38 5.16
C PRO A 157 9.19 13.19 5.34
N THR A 158 9.57 12.91 6.57
CA THR A 158 10.28 11.69 6.92
C THR A 158 9.35 10.47 6.93
N ASP A 159 9.90 9.26 6.86
CA ASP A 159 9.12 8.03 6.92
C ASP A 159 8.26 7.94 8.19
N ALA A 160 8.78 8.39 9.32
CA ALA A 160 8.04 8.47 10.58
C ALA A 160 6.84 9.43 10.49
N GLN A 161 6.98 10.55 9.80
CA GLN A 161 5.88 11.48 9.57
C GLN A 161 4.83 10.90 8.62
N LEU A 162 5.26 10.19 7.57
CA LEU A 162 4.36 9.53 6.61
C LEU A 162 3.55 8.40 7.26
N THR A 163 4.12 7.71 8.23
CA THR A 163 3.44 6.62 8.96
C THR A 163 2.50 7.12 10.05
N THR A 164 2.59 8.38 10.46
CA THR A 164 1.74 8.96 11.51
C THR A 164 0.37 9.34 10.96
N ALA A 165 -0.70 8.73 11.48
CA ALA A 165 -2.07 8.96 11.03
C ALA A 165 -2.51 10.43 11.14
N ALA A 166 -2.12 11.11 12.23
CA ALA A 166 -2.48 12.50 12.49
C ALA A 166 -1.96 13.50 11.45
N ASN A 167 -0.97 13.11 10.63
CA ASN A 167 -0.44 13.94 9.55
C ASN A 167 -1.25 13.83 8.25
N TRP A 168 -2.25 12.93 8.21
CA TRP A 168 -3.10 12.74 7.05
C TRP A 168 -4.53 13.14 7.37
N THR A 169 -5.11 13.95 6.51
CA THR A 169 -6.51 14.37 6.60
C THR A 169 -7.25 13.88 5.36
N ARG A 170 -8.40 13.25 5.57
CA ARG A 170 -9.30 12.91 4.47
C ARG A 170 -9.97 14.19 3.98
N ILE A 171 -9.80 14.52 2.71
CA ILE A 171 -10.45 15.62 2.02
C ILE A 171 -11.67 15.17 1.22
N ALA A 172 -11.72 13.87 0.87
CA ALA A 172 -12.88 13.30 0.20
C ALA A 172 -14.09 13.25 1.15
N THR A 173 -15.23 13.66 0.67
CA THR A 173 -16.50 13.66 1.43
C THR A 173 -16.96 12.24 1.74
N SER A 174 -16.72 11.30 0.82
CA SER A 174 -17.08 9.90 0.96
C SER A 174 -15.86 8.98 0.94
N VAL A 175 -15.93 7.83 1.63
CA VAL A 175 -14.93 6.76 1.55
C VAL A 175 -14.78 6.25 0.11
N LYS A 176 -15.86 6.24 -0.66
CA LYS A 176 -15.89 5.80 -2.07
C LYS A 176 -14.94 6.57 -2.98
N ASP A 177 -14.61 7.82 -2.61
CA ASP A 177 -13.76 8.73 -3.38
C ASP A 177 -12.31 8.73 -2.90
N THR A 178 -11.97 7.82 -1.99
CA THR A 178 -10.60 7.65 -1.47
C THR A 178 -9.78 6.67 -2.30
N ALA A 179 -8.49 6.57 -1.98
CA ALA A 179 -7.53 5.71 -2.66
C ALA A 179 -7.86 4.20 -2.52
N GLY A 180 -8.56 3.81 -1.46
CA GLY A 180 -8.88 2.41 -1.26
C GLY A 180 -9.20 2.05 0.19
N VAL A 181 -9.15 0.75 0.48
CA VAL A 181 -9.43 0.17 1.80
C VAL A 181 -8.26 -0.66 2.30
N GLN A 182 -8.16 -0.78 3.62
CA GLN A 182 -7.29 -1.76 4.27
C GLN A 182 -8.15 -2.83 4.94
N VAL A 183 -7.79 -4.08 4.76
CA VAL A 183 -8.36 -5.22 5.50
C VAL A 183 -7.27 -5.83 6.35
N ILE A 184 -7.55 -6.05 7.62
CA ILE A 184 -6.62 -6.63 8.58
C ILE A 184 -7.13 -8.01 8.96
N PHE A 185 -6.27 -9.01 8.81
CA PHE A 185 -6.52 -10.39 9.21
C PHE A 185 -5.59 -10.79 10.34
N GLY A 186 -6.00 -11.78 11.12
CA GLY A 186 -5.15 -12.42 12.10
C GLY A 186 -4.47 -13.65 11.50
N ASN A 187 -3.19 -13.85 11.82
CA ASN A 187 -2.52 -15.11 11.57
C ASN A 187 -2.04 -15.68 12.90
N LYS A 188 -2.11 -16.99 13.04
CA LYS A 188 -1.50 -17.65 14.19
C LYS A 188 0.02 -17.50 14.03
N ALA A 189 0.67 -16.83 14.97
CA ALA A 189 2.13 -16.85 15.02
C ALA A 189 2.61 -18.30 14.99
N ALA A 190 3.52 -18.60 14.05
CA ALA A 190 4.15 -19.92 13.96
C ALA A 190 5.00 -20.21 15.18
#